data_91e6083e7fcc1a0b2fa73656db445326
#
_entry.id   91e6083e7fcc1a0b2fa73656db445326
#
_cell.length_a   1.000
_cell.length_b   1.000
_cell.length_c   1.000
_cell.angle_alpha   90.00
_cell.angle_beta   90.00
_cell.angle_gamma   90.00
#
_symmetry.space_group_name_H-M   'P 1'
#
loop_
_entity.id
_entity.type
_entity.pdbx_description
1 polymer ?
#
loop_
_entity_poly.entity_id
_entity_poly.type
_entity_poly.pdbx_seq_one_letter_code
_entity_poly.pdbx_strand_id
1 'polypeptide(L)'
;MARDTVMKKPKDTRGTLRRMLRCLGPWKYVIALIAALSLVSNLLNLWGPSLAGSAIREAAAGPGKVNFNAVKHDAGLMLLCYVSSALLGFGISLIMTVVSKRVARRMRQDVFDKLMKLPVGYFDRHQAGDIISRVSYDIDVISTSMATDIVQILSSVVTVVGSLVMMVSISLPLSALALVTVPVSVAYTVFMRRKTQPRYAKRSKSYGVMNGFVEEMLSGQKTILAYAYENRVDERFDAINTDAADSFSDAEHYGVTIGPTMTAINNLGLSLIALLGGVLFLNGRIDLGRISSFVLYSRKFAGPINAVAEVFNELFSALAASERVFTLLDEEEETADIPEAGRCWDNSWER
;
A
#
# COMPACT_ATOMS: atom_id res chain seq x y z
N MET A 1 -25.93 9.26 0.19
CA MET A 1 -25.92 7.92 0.84
C MET A 1 -24.50 7.38 0.89
N ALA A 2 -23.66 7.87 1.81
CA ALA A 2 -22.39 7.26 2.14
C ALA A 2 -22.66 6.19 3.21
N ARG A 3 -23.13 5.03 2.77
CA ARG A 3 -23.27 3.85 3.63
C ARG A 3 -21.87 3.35 3.99
N ASP A 4 -21.62 3.28 5.30
CA ASP A 4 -20.51 2.61 5.98
C ASP A 4 -19.81 1.55 5.11
N THR A 5 -18.79 1.95 4.37
CA THR A 5 -17.75 1.04 3.89
C THR A 5 -16.77 0.78 5.04
N VAL A 6 -17.31 0.33 6.19
CA VAL A 6 -16.50 -0.47 7.10
C VAL A 6 -16.02 -1.65 6.25
N MET A 7 -14.72 -1.68 5.95
CA MET A 7 -14.09 -2.78 5.21
C MET A 7 -14.47 -4.09 5.89
N LYS A 8 -15.53 -4.76 5.40
CA LYS A 8 -15.87 -6.10 5.84
C LYS A 8 -14.68 -6.97 5.46
N LYS A 9 -14.09 -7.60 6.47
CA LYS A 9 -13.02 -8.59 6.21
C LYS A 9 -13.55 -9.60 5.20
N PRO A 10 -12.78 -9.95 4.15
CA PRO A 10 -13.20 -10.93 3.18
C PRO A 10 -13.50 -12.26 3.88
N LYS A 11 -14.60 -12.91 3.50
CA LYS A 11 -15.09 -14.16 4.12
C LYS A 11 -14.14 -15.33 3.81
N ASP A 12 -13.61 -15.38 2.58
CA ASP A 12 -12.64 -16.39 2.12
C ASP A 12 -11.40 -15.75 1.50
N THR A 13 -10.46 -15.36 2.38
CA THR A 13 -9.20 -14.71 1.98
C THR A 13 -8.32 -15.63 1.11
N ARG A 14 -8.31 -16.94 1.39
CA ARG A 14 -7.44 -17.89 0.66
C ARG A 14 -7.97 -18.20 -0.73
N GLY A 15 -9.29 -18.44 -0.85
CA GLY A 15 -9.94 -18.68 -2.13
C GLY A 15 -9.82 -17.47 -3.05
N THR A 16 -10.12 -16.28 -2.53
CA THR A 16 -10.03 -15.01 -3.26
C THR A 16 -8.61 -14.71 -3.71
N LEU A 17 -7.60 -14.87 -2.85
CA LEU A 17 -6.19 -14.68 -3.20
C LEU A 17 -5.74 -15.66 -4.31
N ARG A 18 -6.11 -16.94 -4.18
CA ARG A 18 -5.79 -17.94 -5.21
C ARG A 18 -6.43 -17.60 -6.55
N ARG A 19 -7.66 -17.10 -6.53
CA ARG A 19 -8.40 -16.71 -7.72
C ARG A 19 -7.80 -15.45 -8.35
N MET A 20 -7.44 -14.45 -7.54
CA MET A 20 -6.72 -13.26 -7.97
C MET A 20 -5.37 -13.61 -8.63
N LEU A 21 -4.58 -14.50 -8.02
CA LEU A 21 -3.34 -14.99 -8.60
C LEU A 21 -3.57 -15.79 -9.91
N ARG A 22 -4.71 -16.47 -10.05
CA ARG A 22 -5.06 -17.17 -11.30
C ARG A 22 -5.35 -16.20 -12.45
N CYS A 23 -5.88 -15.01 -12.17
CA CYS A 23 -6.03 -13.95 -13.19
C CYS A 23 -4.68 -13.50 -13.78
N LEU A 24 -3.59 -13.65 -13.01
CA LEU A 24 -2.22 -13.42 -13.46
C LEU A 24 -1.60 -14.61 -14.21
N GLY A 25 -2.26 -15.76 -14.21
CA GLY A 25 -1.76 -17.00 -14.82
C GLY A 25 -1.25 -16.85 -16.26
N PRO A 26 -1.96 -16.15 -17.17
CA PRO A 26 -1.49 -15.90 -18.53
C PRO A 26 -0.15 -15.13 -18.59
N TRP A 27 0.18 -14.36 -17.54
CA TRP A 27 1.35 -13.50 -17.44
C TRP A 27 2.48 -14.10 -16.60
N LYS A 28 2.42 -15.40 -16.27
CA LYS A 28 3.38 -16.07 -15.38
C LYS A 28 4.85 -15.87 -15.78
N TYR A 29 5.16 -15.87 -17.08
CA TYR A 29 6.53 -15.65 -17.58
C TYR A 29 6.97 -14.19 -17.40
N VAL A 30 6.04 -13.24 -17.61
CA VAL A 30 6.31 -11.81 -17.39
C VAL A 30 6.54 -11.54 -15.91
N ILE A 31 5.74 -12.15 -15.04
CA ILE A 31 5.89 -12.02 -13.57
C ILE A 31 7.22 -12.65 -13.12
N ALA A 32 7.60 -13.80 -13.66
CA ALA A 32 8.90 -14.41 -13.37
C ALA A 32 10.06 -13.51 -13.84
N LEU A 33 9.94 -12.89 -15.00
CA LEU A 33 10.91 -11.89 -15.48
C LEU A 33 10.99 -10.69 -14.54
N ILE A 34 9.85 -10.15 -14.12
CA ILE A 34 9.79 -9.03 -13.17
C ILE A 34 10.44 -9.40 -11.85
N ALA A 35 10.18 -10.62 -11.33
CA ALA A 35 10.79 -11.11 -10.11
C ALA A 35 12.33 -11.21 -10.25
N ALA A 36 12.82 -11.69 -11.37
CA ALA A 36 14.26 -11.76 -11.65
C ALA A 36 14.88 -10.35 -11.77
N LEU A 37 14.26 -9.46 -12.54
CA LEU A 37 14.71 -8.07 -12.66
C LEU A 37 14.66 -7.32 -11.34
N SER A 38 13.62 -7.53 -10.52
CA SER A 38 13.49 -6.95 -9.19
C SER A 38 14.60 -7.45 -8.25
N LEU A 39 14.92 -8.76 -8.31
CA LEU A 39 16.03 -9.31 -7.55
C LEU A 39 17.36 -8.65 -7.95
N VAL A 40 17.66 -8.55 -9.24
CA VAL A 40 18.88 -7.89 -9.74
C VAL A 40 18.92 -6.41 -9.33
N SER A 41 17.82 -5.68 -9.52
CA SER A 41 17.72 -4.27 -9.15
C SER A 41 17.98 -4.05 -7.65
N ASN A 42 17.38 -4.89 -6.79
CA ASN A 42 17.56 -4.80 -5.34
C ASN A 42 18.99 -5.20 -4.91
N LEU A 43 19.61 -6.19 -5.55
CA LEU A 43 21.00 -6.56 -5.27
C LEU A 43 21.96 -5.43 -5.66
N LEU A 44 21.79 -4.80 -6.83
CA LEU A 44 22.58 -3.62 -7.22
C LEU A 44 22.41 -2.48 -6.21
N ASN A 45 21.19 -2.25 -5.76
CA ASN A 45 20.88 -1.23 -4.74
C ASN A 45 21.53 -1.56 -3.37
N LEU A 46 21.67 -2.84 -3.03
CA LEU A 46 22.32 -3.29 -1.79
C LEU A 46 23.85 -3.19 -1.86
N TRP A 47 24.47 -3.17 -3.03
CA TRP A 47 25.91 -2.97 -3.15
C TRP A 47 26.35 -1.53 -2.86
N GLY A 48 25.48 -0.55 -3.09
CA GLY A 48 25.78 0.87 -2.86
C GLY A 48 26.36 1.18 -1.48
N PRO A 49 25.74 0.75 -0.37
CA PRO A 49 26.28 0.98 0.98
C PRO A 49 27.67 0.37 1.22
N SER A 50 27.97 -0.77 0.60
CA SER A 50 29.30 -1.39 0.70
C SER A 50 30.36 -0.55 -0.03
N LEU A 51 30.05 -0.09 -1.23
CA LEU A 51 30.95 0.80 -2.00
C LEU A 51 31.13 2.15 -1.33
N ALA A 52 30.05 2.71 -0.73
CA ALA A 52 30.15 3.94 0.06
C ALA A 52 31.09 3.75 1.27
N GLY A 53 31.01 2.61 1.94
CA GLY A 53 31.91 2.30 3.05
C GLY A 53 33.37 2.12 2.61
N SER A 54 33.65 1.50 1.47
CA SER A 54 35.02 1.39 0.95
C SER A 54 35.57 2.75 0.58
N ALA A 55 34.82 3.61 -0.09
CA ALA A 55 35.21 4.98 -0.39
C ALA A 55 35.50 5.81 0.87
N ILE A 56 34.68 5.67 1.93
CA ILE A 56 34.89 6.34 3.22
C ILE A 56 36.15 5.81 3.91
N ARG A 57 36.42 4.52 3.84
CA ARG A 57 37.64 3.92 4.42
C ARG A 57 38.89 4.50 3.75
N GLU A 58 38.91 4.60 2.42
CA GLU A 58 40.04 5.19 1.68
C GLU A 58 40.20 6.69 2.01
N ALA A 59 39.10 7.43 2.12
CA ALA A 59 39.12 8.84 2.50
C ALA A 59 39.59 9.06 3.93
N ALA A 60 39.34 8.12 4.85
CA ALA A 60 39.75 8.16 6.24
C ALA A 60 41.25 7.80 6.48
N ALA A 61 42.02 7.48 5.44
CA ALA A 61 43.43 7.14 5.54
C ALA A 61 44.31 8.30 6.03
N GLY A 62 43.76 9.50 6.11
CA GLY A 62 44.43 10.72 6.62
C GLY A 62 44.98 11.66 5.54
N PRO A 63 45.33 12.89 5.91
CA PRO A 63 45.82 13.91 4.97
C PRO A 63 47.06 13.42 4.20
N GLY A 64 47.03 13.53 2.89
CA GLY A 64 48.10 13.11 1.99
C GLY A 64 48.22 11.60 1.71
N LYS A 65 47.39 10.75 2.35
CA LYS A 65 47.38 9.29 2.11
C LYS A 65 46.14 8.81 1.36
N VAL A 66 45.27 9.70 0.98
CA VAL A 66 44.01 9.38 0.28
C VAL A 66 44.29 8.90 -1.14
N ASN A 67 43.85 7.70 -1.49
CA ASN A 67 43.90 7.21 -2.85
C ASN A 67 42.67 7.70 -3.64
N PHE A 68 42.77 8.89 -4.26
CA PHE A 68 41.70 9.48 -5.06
C PHE A 68 41.23 8.60 -6.22
N ASN A 69 42.09 7.75 -6.78
CA ASN A 69 41.73 6.87 -7.87
C ASN A 69 40.77 5.74 -7.35
N ALA A 70 41.08 5.19 -6.18
CA ALA A 70 40.17 4.19 -5.53
C ALA A 70 38.82 4.81 -5.17
N VAL A 71 38.83 6.02 -4.58
CA VAL A 71 37.59 6.74 -4.25
C VAL A 71 36.74 7.04 -5.50
N LYS A 72 37.38 7.53 -6.60
CA LYS A 72 36.67 7.76 -7.86
C LYS A 72 36.10 6.47 -8.46
N HIS A 73 36.86 5.37 -8.41
CA HIS A 73 36.42 4.07 -8.89
C HIS A 73 35.20 3.58 -8.11
N ASP A 74 35.25 3.60 -6.78
CA ASP A 74 34.14 3.16 -5.92
C ASP A 74 32.89 4.06 -6.09
N ALA A 75 33.09 5.40 -6.18
CA ALA A 75 32.02 6.33 -6.46
C ALA A 75 31.39 6.12 -7.85
N GLY A 76 32.23 5.84 -8.88
CA GLY A 76 31.77 5.51 -10.24
C GLY A 76 30.96 4.22 -10.28
N LEU A 77 31.42 3.16 -9.61
CA LEU A 77 30.68 1.90 -9.47
C LEU A 77 29.36 2.09 -8.72
N MET A 78 29.37 2.87 -7.63
CA MET A 78 28.17 3.19 -6.86
C MET A 78 27.14 3.90 -7.73
N LEU A 79 27.58 4.92 -8.49
CA LEU A 79 26.71 5.62 -9.44
C LEU A 79 26.13 4.67 -10.47
N LEU A 80 26.96 3.81 -11.07
CA LEU A 80 26.53 2.82 -12.06
C LEU A 80 25.50 1.85 -11.45
N CYS A 81 25.73 1.33 -10.24
CA CYS A 81 24.80 0.45 -9.56
C CYS A 81 23.46 1.14 -9.29
N TYR A 82 23.45 2.38 -8.81
CA TYR A 82 22.21 3.09 -8.52
C TYR A 82 21.46 3.49 -9.80
N VAL A 83 22.15 3.98 -10.83
CA VAL A 83 21.53 4.31 -12.12
C VAL A 83 20.94 3.06 -12.77
N SER A 84 21.69 1.94 -12.79
CA SER A 84 21.19 0.68 -13.33
C SER A 84 20.00 0.15 -12.54
N SER A 85 20.04 0.21 -11.21
CA SER A 85 18.91 -0.18 -10.34
C SER A 85 17.68 0.69 -10.59
N ALA A 86 17.86 2.02 -10.76
CA ALA A 86 16.77 2.94 -11.06
C ALA A 86 16.13 2.67 -12.43
N LEU A 87 16.96 2.43 -13.46
CA LEU A 87 16.47 2.09 -14.81
C LEU A 87 15.72 0.75 -14.81
N LEU A 88 16.23 -0.26 -14.11
CA LEU A 88 15.53 -1.54 -13.95
C LEU A 88 14.20 -1.37 -13.19
N GLY A 89 14.20 -0.59 -12.10
CA GLY A 89 12.99 -0.29 -11.34
C GLY A 89 11.94 0.45 -12.17
N PHE A 90 12.35 1.41 -12.97
CA PHE A 90 11.48 2.10 -13.92
C PHE A 90 10.89 1.14 -14.97
N GLY A 91 11.73 0.28 -15.56
CA GLY A 91 11.29 -0.74 -16.50
C GLY A 91 10.28 -1.72 -15.90
N ILE A 92 10.53 -2.20 -14.68
CA ILE A 92 9.61 -3.05 -13.92
C ILE A 92 8.27 -2.36 -13.74
N SER A 93 8.27 -1.10 -13.30
CA SER A 93 7.05 -0.30 -13.08
C SER A 93 6.23 -0.13 -14.36
N LEU A 94 6.89 0.15 -15.49
CA LEU A 94 6.23 0.24 -16.81
C LEU A 94 5.59 -1.10 -17.21
N ILE A 95 6.33 -2.20 -17.10
CA ILE A 95 5.82 -3.53 -17.46
C ILE A 95 4.62 -3.88 -16.58
N MET A 96 4.72 -3.69 -15.25
CA MET A 96 3.61 -3.97 -14.32
C MET A 96 2.40 -3.11 -14.61
N THR A 97 2.57 -1.83 -14.94
CA THR A 97 1.47 -0.95 -15.32
C THR A 97 0.74 -1.46 -16.57
N VAL A 98 1.47 -1.94 -17.59
CA VAL A 98 0.87 -2.50 -18.79
C VAL A 98 0.12 -3.80 -18.51
N VAL A 99 0.73 -4.71 -17.72
CA VAL A 99 0.11 -5.98 -17.32
C VAL A 99 -1.17 -5.71 -16.53
N SER A 100 -1.11 -4.85 -15.53
CA SER A 100 -2.21 -4.50 -14.67
C SER A 100 -3.39 -3.91 -15.45
N LYS A 101 -3.13 -2.96 -16.37
CA LYS A 101 -4.16 -2.39 -17.24
C LYS A 101 -4.81 -3.45 -18.16
N ARG A 102 -4.04 -4.41 -18.65
CA ARG A 102 -4.59 -5.51 -19.48
C ARG A 102 -5.44 -6.47 -18.66
N VAL A 103 -5.03 -6.78 -17.42
CA VAL A 103 -5.84 -7.57 -16.48
C VAL A 103 -7.14 -6.84 -16.15
N ALA A 104 -7.07 -5.54 -15.79
CA ALA A 104 -8.25 -4.73 -15.52
C ALA A 104 -9.22 -4.68 -16.71
N ARG A 105 -8.71 -4.49 -17.94
CA ARG A 105 -9.54 -4.51 -19.14
C ARG A 105 -10.27 -5.84 -19.29
N ARG A 106 -9.56 -6.96 -19.10
CA ARG A 106 -10.17 -8.29 -19.18
C ARG A 106 -11.22 -8.49 -18.10
N MET A 107 -10.92 -8.12 -16.85
CA MET A 107 -11.89 -8.23 -15.76
C MET A 107 -13.14 -7.39 -16.02
N ARG A 108 -13.00 -6.15 -16.56
CA ARG A 108 -14.15 -5.33 -16.95
C ARG A 108 -14.98 -5.99 -18.03
N GLN A 109 -14.32 -6.60 -19.03
CA GLN A 109 -15.01 -7.34 -20.08
C GLN A 109 -15.76 -8.53 -19.51
N ASP A 110 -15.10 -9.36 -18.69
CA ASP A 110 -15.71 -10.55 -18.07
C ASP A 110 -16.92 -10.15 -17.20
N VAL A 111 -16.82 -9.04 -16.45
CA VAL A 111 -17.95 -8.51 -15.64
C VAL A 111 -19.06 -7.99 -16.53
N PHE A 112 -18.74 -7.24 -17.58
CA PHE A 112 -19.75 -6.72 -18.51
C PHE A 112 -20.49 -7.84 -19.23
N ASP A 113 -19.76 -8.83 -19.76
CA ASP A 113 -20.35 -10.00 -20.44
C ASP A 113 -21.24 -10.80 -19.47
N LYS A 114 -20.86 -10.86 -18.18
CA LYS A 114 -21.67 -11.47 -17.13
C LYS A 114 -22.95 -10.68 -16.86
N LEU A 115 -22.86 -9.36 -16.72
CA LEU A 115 -24.02 -8.49 -16.50
C LEU A 115 -25.07 -8.63 -17.62
N MET A 116 -24.63 -8.80 -18.88
CA MET A 116 -25.54 -8.99 -20.00
C MET A 116 -26.29 -10.33 -20.00
N LYS A 117 -25.89 -11.26 -19.14
CA LYS A 117 -26.50 -12.59 -18.99
C LYS A 117 -27.25 -12.77 -17.66
N LEU A 118 -27.27 -11.75 -16.81
CA LEU A 118 -27.97 -11.82 -15.55
C LEU A 118 -29.47 -11.57 -15.73
N PRO A 119 -30.33 -12.26 -14.94
CA PRO A 119 -31.76 -12.05 -14.99
C PRO A 119 -32.14 -10.64 -14.50
N VAL A 120 -33.25 -10.09 -15.03
CA VAL A 120 -33.77 -8.77 -14.67
C VAL A 120 -33.91 -8.60 -13.14
N GLY A 121 -34.35 -9.66 -12.45
CA GLY A 121 -34.48 -9.64 -11.00
C GLY A 121 -33.18 -9.42 -10.21
N TYR A 122 -32.02 -9.55 -10.86
CA TYR A 122 -30.74 -9.14 -10.26
C TYR A 122 -30.65 -7.63 -10.16
N PHE A 123 -31.02 -6.92 -11.22
CA PHE A 123 -30.97 -5.44 -11.29
C PHE A 123 -32.02 -4.79 -10.38
N ASP A 124 -33.18 -5.45 -10.16
CA ASP A 124 -34.19 -4.97 -9.22
C ASP A 124 -33.71 -5.03 -7.76
N ARG A 125 -32.83 -5.98 -7.43
CA ARG A 125 -32.29 -6.18 -6.07
C ARG A 125 -31.02 -5.39 -5.79
N HIS A 126 -30.33 -4.90 -6.84
CA HIS A 126 -29.05 -4.21 -6.71
C HIS A 126 -29.15 -2.78 -7.30
N GLN A 127 -28.65 -1.81 -6.56
CA GLN A 127 -28.61 -0.43 -7.05
C GLN A 127 -27.61 -0.30 -8.22
N ALA A 128 -27.96 0.44 -9.25
CA ALA A 128 -27.08 0.69 -10.39
C ALA A 128 -25.70 1.27 -9.97
N GLY A 129 -25.69 2.12 -8.93
CA GLY A 129 -24.47 2.68 -8.36
C GLY A 129 -23.50 1.62 -7.79
N ASP A 130 -24.03 0.56 -7.15
CA ASP A 130 -23.21 -0.54 -6.63
C ASP A 130 -22.57 -1.35 -7.77
N ILE A 131 -23.34 -1.59 -8.86
CA ILE A 131 -22.83 -2.30 -10.03
C ILE A 131 -21.73 -1.48 -10.72
N ILE A 132 -21.95 -0.19 -10.94
CA ILE A 132 -20.96 0.73 -11.51
C ILE A 132 -19.71 0.78 -10.64
N SER A 133 -19.86 0.82 -9.32
CA SER A 133 -18.73 0.80 -8.38
C SER A 133 -17.89 -0.47 -8.52
N ARG A 134 -18.50 -1.64 -8.70
CA ARG A 134 -17.77 -2.90 -8.91
C ARG A 134 -17.00 -2.91 -10.22
N VAL A 135 -17.59 -2.40 -11.32
CA VAL A 135 -16.97 -2.36 -12.64
C VAL A 135 -15.83 -1.34 -12.73
N SER A 136 -15.98 -0.21 -12.04
CA SER A 136 -15.00 0.90 -12.07
C SER A 136 -14.05 0.85 -10.90
N TYR A 137 -14.54 1.16 -9.69
CA TYR A 137 -13.70 1.35 -8.52
C TYR A 137 -13.02 0.07 -8.03
N ASP A 138 -13.78 -1.04 -7.87
CA ASP A 138 -13.22 -2.27 -7.33
C ASP A 138 -12.16 -2.87 -8.26
N ILE A 139 -12.39 -2.85 -9.58
CA ILE A 139 -11.41 -3.33 -10.55
C ILE A 139 -10.17 -2.43 -10.58
N ASP A 140 -10.31 -1.11 -10.39
CA ASP A 140 -9.16 -0.21 -10.30
C ASP A 140 -8.33 -0.46 -9.04
N VAL A 141 -8.97 -0.71 -7.89
CA VAL A 141 -8.28 -1.11 -6.66
C VAL A 141 -7.49 -2.41 -6.85
N ILE A 142 -8.11 -3.43 -7.46
CA ILE A 142 -7.44 -4.69 -7.79
C ILE A 142 -6.25 -4.46 -8.74
N SER A 143 -6.45 -3.67 -9.79
CA SER A 143 -5.44 -3.35 -10.79
C SER A 143 -4.24 -2.63 -10.18
N THR A 144 -4.48 -1.64 -9.32
CA THR A 144 -3.44 -0.87 -8.64
C THR A 144 -2.64 -1.75 -7.69
N SER A 145 -3.33 -2.52 -6.85
CA SER A 145 -2.67 -3.46 -5.92
C SER A 145 -1.81 -4.48 -6.67
N MET A 146 -2.30 -5.04 -7.78
CA MET A 146 -1.49 -5.94 -8.61
C MET A 146 -0.24 -5.25 -9.18
N ALA A 147 -0.32 -3.98 -9.55
CA ALA A 147 0.80 -3.24 -10.13
C ALA A 147 1.87 -2.86 -9.09
N THR A 148 1.45 -2.48 -7.89
CA THR A 148 2.33 -1.92 -6.85
C THR A 148 2.70 -2.92 -5.78
N ASP A 149 1.71 -3.60 -5.18
CA ASP A 149 1.92 -4.35 -3.93
C ASP A 149 2.76 -5.60 -4.15
N ILE A 150 2.57 -6.31 -5.28
CA ILE A 150 3.36 -7.51 -5.60
C ILE A 150 4.84 -7.15 -5.74
N VAL A 151 5.15 -6.06 -6.46
CA VAL A 151 6.52 -5.58 -6.64
C VAL A 151 7.10 -5.09 -5.32
N GLN A 152 6.30 -4.36 -4.52
CA GLN A 152 6.69 -3.84 -3.23
C GLN A 152 7.00 -4.95 -2.22
N ILE A 153 6.16 -5.98 -2.13
CA ILE A 153 6.39 -7.14 -1.25
C ILE A 153 7.69 -7.85 -1.65
N LEU A 154 7.86 -8.12 -2.94
CA LEU A 154 9.05 -8.80 -3.44
C LEU A 154 10.33 -8.01 -3.14
N SER A 155 10.32 -6.71 -3.45
CA SER A 155 11.44 -5.79 -3.16
C SER A 155 11.71 -5.69 -1.67
N SER A 156 10.68 -5.63 -0.84
CA SER A 156 10.81 -5.54 0.63
C SER A 156 11.47 -6.78 1.20
N VAL A 157 11.06 -7.97 0.76
CA VAL A 157 11.67 -9.25 1.22
C VAL A 157 13.14 -9.30 0.84
N VAL A 158 13.49 -9.00 -0.41
CA VAL A 158 14.88 -9.00 -0.87
C VAL A 158 15.72 -7.96 -0.11
N THR A 159 15.18 -6.77 0.10
CA THR A 159 15.88 -5.68 0.82
C THR A 159 16.10 -6.03 2.29
N VAL A 160 15.09 -6.57 2.98
CA VAL A 160 15.21 -6.96 4.40
C VAL A 160 16.22 -8.10 4.57
N VAL A 161 16.04 -9.18 3.80
CA VAL A 161 16.95 -10.34 3.89
C VAL A 161 18.38 -9.94 3.48
N GLY A 162 18.52 -9.25 2.35
CA GLY A 162 19.83 -8.84 1.84
C GLY A 162 20.54 -7.86 2.77
N SER A 163 19.85 -6.84 3.29
CA SER A 163 20.45 -5.91 4.27
C SER A 163 20.83 -6.62 5.56
N LEU A 164 20.01 -7.56 6.06
CA LEU A 164 20.34 -8.33 7.26
C LEU A 164 21.60 -9.19 7.05
N VAL A 165 21.70 -9.90 5.92
CA VAL A 165 22.89 -10.69 5.57
C VAL A 165 24.13 -9.80 5.53
N MET A 166 24.05 -8.63 4.87
CA MET A 166 25.16 -7.68 4.81
C MET A 166 25.52 -7.11 6.18
N MET A 167 24.54 -6.81 7.05
CA MET A 167 24.78 -6.34 8.41
C MET A 167 25.49 -7.40 9.24
N VAL A 168 25.04 -8.66 9.21
CA VAL A 168 25.65 -9.77 9.94
C VAL A 168 27.09 -10.03 9.46
N SER A 169 27.36 -9.91 8.17
CA SER A 169 28.70 -10.05 7.61
C SER A 169 29.67 -8.93 8.05
N ILE A 170 29.16 -7.75 8.39
CA ILE A 170 29.98 -6.63 8.88
C ILE A 170 30.29 -6.80 10.38
N SER A 171 29.26 -7.00 11.21
CA SER A 171 29.42 -7.10 12.67
C SER A 171 28.20 -7.72 13.34
N LEU A 172 28.38 -8.90 13.94
CA LEU A 172 27.31 -9.57 14.68
C LEU A 172 26.79 -8.77 15.87
N PRO A 173 27.65 -8.13 16.71
CA PRO A 173 27.18 -7.32 17.84
C PRO A 173 26.31 -6.12 17.41
N LEU A 174 26.71 -5.41 16.34
CA LEU A 174 25.92 -4.30 15.80
C LEU A 174 24.58 -4.79 15.22
N SER A 175 24.59 -5.95 14.56
CA SER A 175 23.38 -6.57 14.00
C SER A 175 22.39 -6.99 15.08
N ALA A 176 22.87 -7.54 16.20
CA ALA A 176 22.03 -7.86 17.36
C ALA A 176 21.36 -6.60 17.93
N LEU A 177 22.11 -5.50 18.05
CA LEU A 177 21.54 -4.21 18.50
C LEU A 177 20.49 -3.69 17.52
N ALA A 178 20.76 -3.73 16.21
CA ALA A 178 19.80 -3.30 15.19
C ALA A 178 18.53 -4.17 15.21
N LEU A 179 18.65 -5.48 15.43
CA LEU A 179 17.50 -6.38 15.55
C LEU A 179 16.61 -6.05 16.76
N VAL A 180 17.16 -5.51 17.84
CA VAL A 180 16.37 -5.09 19.03
C VAL A 180 15.47 -3.89 18.71
N THR A 181 15.85 -3.03 17.77
CA THR A 181 15.02 -1.87 17.40
C THR A 181 13.71 -2.28 16.71
N VAL A 182 13.68 -3.44 16.04
CA VAL A 182 12.48 -3.96 15.35
C VAL A 182 11.33 -4.29 16.31
N PRO A 183 11.52 -5.13 17.34
CA PRO A 183 10.47 -5.39 18.32
C PRO A 183 9.99 -4.12 19.03
N VAL A 184 10.88 -3.17 19.31
CA VAL A 184 10.52 -1.89 19.92
C VAL A 184 9.60 -1.08 19.00
N SER A 185 9.94 -0.97 17.70
CA SER A 185 9.13 -0.29 16.71
C SER A 185 7.77 -0.97 16.51
N VAL A 186 7.75 -2.31 16.44
CA VAL A 186 6.50 -3.08 16.30
C VAL A 186 5.63 -2.91 17.56
N ALA A 187 6.18 -3.03 18.76
CA ALA A 187 5.46 -2.86 20.01
C ALA A 187 4.84 -1.45 20.11
N TYR A 188 5.60 -0.41 19.75
CA TYR A 188 5.10 0.95 19.70
C TYR A 188 3.96 1.10 18.67
N THR A 189 4.12 0.56 17.47
CA THR A 189 3.09 0.62 16.43
C THR A 189 1.79 -0.07 16.87
N VAL A 190 1.88 -1.25 17.48
CA VAL A 190 0.71 -1.97 18.01
C VAL A 190 0.05 -1.19 19.15
N PHE A 191 0.85 -0.62 20.05
CA PHE A 191 0.34 0.21 21.15
C PHE A 191 -0.41 1.44 20.62
N MET A 192 0.19 2.18 19.69
CA MET A 192 -0.43 3.36 19.09
C MET A 192 -1.67 3.02 18.30
N ARG A 193 -1.66 1.94 17.53
CA ARG A 193 -2.84 1.46 16.78
C ARG A 193 -4.04 1.24 17.70
N ARG A 194 -3.83 0.64 18.88
CA ARG A 194 -4.91 0.43 19.87
C ARG A 194 -5.50 1.74 20.38
N LYS A 195 -4.70 2.80 20.44
CA LYS A 195 -5.14 4.15 20.88
C LYS A 195 -5.79 4.95 19.74
N THR A 196 -5.26 4.85 18.54
CA THR A 196 -5.74 5.67 17.39
C THR A 196 -6.99 5.09 16.75
N GLN A 197 -7.09 3.76 16.62
CA GLN A 197 -8.21 3.12 15.94
C GLN A 197 -9.60 3.53 16.45
N PRO A 198 -9.89 3.56 17.78
CA PRO A 198 -11.20 3.99 18.29
C PRO A 198 -11.48 5.47 18.01
N ARG A 199 -10.44 6.33 17.99
CA ARG A 199 -10.57 7.76 17.69
C ARG A 199 -10.90 8.01 16.22
N TYR A 200 -10.22 7.31 15.31
CA TYR A 200 -10.56 7.36 13.89
C TYR A 200 -11.97 6.82 13.61
N ALA A 201 -12.41 5.79 14.33
CA ALA A 201 -13.78 5.29 14.24
C ALA A 201 -14.81 6.34 14.72
N LYS A 202 -14.53 7.04 15.86
CA LYS A 202 -15.37 8.12 16.35
C LYS A 202 -15.43 9.26 15.33
N ARG A 203 -14.28 9.71 14.82
CA ARG A 203 -14.17 10.71 13.75
C ARG A 203 -15.05 10.35 12.55
N SER A 204 -14.92 9.13 12.03
CA SER A 204 -15.71 8.66 10.89
C SER A 204 -17.21 8.71 11.17
N LYS A 205 -17.62 8.34 12.39
CA LYS A 205 -19.03 8.42 12.82
C LYS A 205 -19.53 9.86 12.89
N SER A 206 -18.79 10.78 13.51
CA SER A 206 -19.18 12.20 13.61
C SER A 206 -19.26 12.87 12.23
N TYR A 207 -18.31 12.55 11.33
CA TYR A 207 -18.38 13.00 9.93
C TYR A 207 -19.59 12.43 9.18
N GLY A 208 -19.95 11.16 9.42
CA GLY A 208 -21.16 10.56 8.86
C GLY A 208 -22.44 11.30 9.31
N VAL A 209 -22.52 11.66 10.59
CA VAL A 209 -23.65 12.45 11.13
C VAL A 209 -23.70 13.83 10.51
N MET A 210 -22.57 14.53 10.43
CA MET A 210 -22.48 15.85 9.81
C MET A 210 -22.90 15.82 8.33
N ASN A 211 -22.36 14.88 7.54
CA ASN A 211 -22.70 14.76 6.13
C ASN A 211 -24.19 14.42 5.93
N GLY A 212 -24.75 13.51 6.74
CA GLY A 212 -26.18 13.19 6.69
C GLY A 212 -27.07 14.40 7.01
N PHE A 213 -26.68 15.21 8.00
CA PHE A 213 -27.38 16.44 8.32
C PHE A 213 -27.32 17.45 7.16
N VAL A 214 -26.13 17.65 6.57
CA VAL A 214 -25.97 18.55 5.41
C VAL A 214 -26.81 18.08 4.22
N GLU A 215 -26.83 16.78 3.91
CA GLU A 215 -27.66 16.21 2.84
C GLU A 215 -29.15 16.44 3.08
N GLU A 216 -29.61 16.23 4.33
CA GLU A 216 -30.99 16.48 4.74
C GLU A 216 -31.38 17.95 4.57
N MET A 217 -30.53 18.88 5.06
CA MET A 217 -30.79 20.32 5.00
C MET A 217 -30.75 20.85 3.56
N LEU A 218 -29.83 20.39 2.73
CA LEU A 218 -29.77 20.73 1.30
C LEU A 218 -31.01 20.24 0.54
N SER A 219 -31.45 19.01 0.84
CA SER A 219 -32.66 18.44 0.22
C SER A 219 -33.92 19.17 0.68
N GLY A 220 -33.95 19.64 1.93
CA GLY A 220 -35.06 20.40 2.53
C GLY A 220 -34.98 21.92 2.38
N GLN A 221 -34.00 22.45 1.64
CA GLN A 221 -33.70 23.89 1.59
C GLN A 221 -34.92 24.77 1.29
N LYS A 222 -35.76 24.35 0.35
CA LYS A 222 -37.00 25.12 0.01
C LYS A 222 -37.94 25.24 1.19
N THR A 223 -38.06 24.19 2.00
CA THR A 223 -38.89 24.16 3.19
C THR A 223 -38.30 25.03 4.29
N ILE A 224 -37.00 24.97 4.50
CA ILE A 224 -36.30 25.83 5.48
C ILE A 224 -36.53 27.29 5.19
N LEU A 225 -36.35 27.72 3.94
CA LEU A 225 -36.59 29.09 3.49
C LEU A 225 -38.07 29.51 3.61
N ALA A 226 -39.01 28.61 3.27
CA ALA A 226 -40.45 28.91 3.34
C ALA A 226 -40.94 29.15 4.78
N TYR A 227 -40.29 28.52 5.77
CA TYR A 227 -40.64 28.66 7.18
C TYR A 227 -39.68 29.57 7.98
N ALA A 228 -38.73 30.25 7.31
CA ALA A 228 -37.70 31.08 7.92
C ALA A 228 -36.98 30.40 9.09
N TYR A 229 -36.58 29.14 8.87
CA TYR A 229 -36.02 28.24 9.91
C TYR A 229 -34.49 28.19 9.90
N GLU A 230 -33.83 29.08 9.11
CA GLU A 230 -32.37 29.08 8.85
C GLU A 230 -31.55 29.16 10.13
N ASN A 231 -31.90 30.09 11.04
CA ASN A 231 -31.14 30.28 12.29
C ASN A 231 -31.12 29.02 13.15
N ARG A 232 -32.21 28.26 13.19
CA ARG A 232 -32.26 27.00 13.96
C ARG A 232 -31.46 25.85 13.29
N VAL A 233 -31.45 25.84 11.96
CA VAL A 233 -30.60 24.91 11.20
C VAL A 233 -29.14 25.22 11.45
N ASP A 234 -28.76 26.50 11.47
CA ASP A 234 -27.41 26.98 11.70
C ASP A 234 -26.92 26.62 13.11
N GLU A 235 -27.71 26.91 14.16
CA GLU A 235 -27.40 26.50 15.54
C GLU A 235 -27.17 24.97 15.66
N ARG A 236 -28.02 24.20 14.98
CA ARG A 236 -27.88 22.72 15.01
C ARG A 236 -26.69 22.24 14.23
N PHE A 237 -26.37 22.88 13.10
CA PHE A 237 -25.17 22.60 12.32
C PHE A 237 -23.92 22.90 13.12
N ASP A 238 -23.84 24.03 13.81
CA ASP A 238 -22.71 24.41 14.65
C ASP A 238 -22.41 23.40 15.74
N ALA A 239 -23.45 22.85 16.40
CA ALA A 239 -23.28 21.81 17.41
C ALA A 239 -22.70 20.51 16.81
N ILE A 240 -23.21 20.08 15.65
CA ILE A 240 -22.76 18.88 14.94
C ILE A 240 -21.34 19.09 14.38
N ASN A 241 -21.07 20.27 13.82
CA ASN A 241 -19.76 20.62 13.27
C ASN A 241 -18.69 20.69 14.37
N THR A 242 -19.03 21.22 15.55
CA THR A 242 -18.13 21.25 16.70
C THR A 242 -17.76 19.82 17.16
N ASP A 243 -18.74 18.90 17.29
CA ASP A 243 -18.43 17.47 17.63
C ASP A 243 -17.57 16.80 16.55
N ALA A 244 -17.82 17.10 15.28
CA ALA A 244 -17.03 16.60 14.17
C ALA A 244 -15.59 17.16 14.21
N ALA A 245 -15.41 18.47 14.46
CA ALA A 245 -14.11 19.12 14.57
C ALA A 245 -13.31 18.61 15.77
N ASP A 246 -13.94 18.44 16.94
CA ASP A 246 -13.31 17.89 18.14
C ASP A 246 -12.88 16.43 17.92
N SER A 247 -13.74 15.62 17.30
CA SER A 247 -13.43 14.23 16.97
C SER A 247 -12.30 14.12 15.94
N PHE A 248 -12.23 15.06 14.98
CA PHE A 248 -11.13 15.18 14.03
C PHE A 248 -9.82 15.54 14.73
N SER A 249 -9.85 16.60 15.56
CA SER A 249 -8.67 17.07 16.30
C SER A 249 -8.10 15.97 17.22
N ASP A 250 -8.97 15.26 17.96
CA ASP A 250 -8.55 14.15 18.82
C ASP A 250 -7.91 13.00 18.02
N ALA A 251 -8.49 12.61 16.88
CA ALA A 251 -7.94 11.56 16.03
C ALA A 251 -6.59 11.97 15.42
N GLU A 252 -6.49 13.20 14.89
CA GLU A 252 -5.26 13.70 14.26
C GLU A 252 -4.14 13.90 15.27
N HIS A 253 -4.43 14.39 16.49
CA HIS A 253 -3.43 14.54 17.55
C HIS A 253 -2.63 13.24 17.78
N TYR A 254 -3.34 12.11 17.87
CA TYR A 254 -2.68 10.80 18.02
C TYR A 254 -2.09 10.30 16.70
N GLY A 255 -2.73 10.55 15.57
CA GLY A 255 -2.26 10.11 14.25
C GLY A 255 -0.93 10.74 13.87
N VAL A 256 -0.83 12.06 13.99
CA VAL A 256 0.39 12.84 13.65
C VAL A 256 1.57 12.47 14.56
N THR A 257 1.33 12.04 15.79
CA THR A 257 2.39 11.68 16.75
C THR A 257 3.14 10.39 16.35
N ILE A 258 2.52 9.50 15.55
CA ILE A 258 3.12 8.20 15.19
C ILE A 258 4.40 8.39 14.38
N GLY A 259 4.38 9.20 13.32
CA GLY A 259 5.52 9.42 12.43
C GLY A 259 6.77 9.94 13.13
N PRO A 260 6.70 11.09 13.82
CA PRO A 260 7.84 11.65 14.56
C PRO A 260 8.40 10.72 15.63
N THR A 261 7.53 9.99 16.36
CA THR A 261 8.00 9.05 17.39
C THR A 261 8.71 7.84 16.78
N MET A 262 8.21 7.31 15.65
CA MET A 262 8.91 6.24 14.91
C MET A 262 10.27 6.72 14.41
N THR A 263 10.35 7.95 13.93
CA THR A 263 11.62 8.57 13.52
C THR A 263 12.57 8.71 14.70
N ALA A 264 12.07 9.11 15.88
CA ALA A 264 12.86 9.20 17.10
C ALA A 264 13.39 7.82 17.54
N ILE A 265 12.57 6.78 17.54
CA ILE A 265 12.99 5.39 17.84
C ILE A 265 14.09 4.94 16.88
N ASN A 266 13.93 5.17 15.58
CA ASN A 266 14.93 4.80 14.58
C ASN A 266 16.24 5.57 14.77
N ASN A 267 16.17 6.88 15.05
CA ASN A 267 17.36 7.71 15.29
C ASN A 267 18.09 7.34 16.59
N LEU A 268 17.36 6.98 17.66
CA LEU A 268 17.96 6.44 18.89
C LEU A 268 18.68 5.12 18.60
N GLY A 269 18.07 4.23 17.80
CA GLY A 269 18.71 2.99 17.35
C GLY A 269 20.01 3.26 16.58
N LEU A 270 19.99 4.21 15.64
CA LEU A 270 21.18 4.62 14.89
C LEU A 270 22.25 5.24 15.77
N SER A 271 21.88 6.05 16.78
CA SER A 271 22.81 6.65 17.74
C SER A 271 23.50 5.58 18.58
N LEU A 272 22.75 4.56 19.03
CA LEU A 272 23.33 3.43 19.77
C LEU A 272 24.27 2.59 18.88
N ILE A 273 23.91 2.38 17.62
CA ILE A 273 24.76 1.69 16.63
C ILE A 273 26.05 2.49 16.40
N ALA A 274 25.97 3.81 16.26
CA ALA A 274 27.14 4.68 16.09
C ALA A 274 28.04 4.65 17.32
N LEU A 275 27.46 4.70 18.52
CA LEU A 275 28.20 4.64 19.79
C LEU A 275 28.93 3.29 19.93
N LEU A 276 28.23 2.17 19.79
CA LEU A 276 28.83 0.83 19.87
C LEU A 276 29.84 0.62 18.74
N GLY A 277 29.56 1.10 17.52
CA GLY A 277 30.48 1.08 16.40
C GLY A 277 31.75 1.86 16.69
N GLY A 278 31.65 3.05 17.32
CA GLY A 278 32.78 3.85 17.78
C GLY A 278 33.64 3.12 18.83
N VAL A 279 33.02 2.46 19.78
CA VAL A 279 33.74 1.63 20.77
C VAL A 279 34.48 0.47 20.09
N LEU A 280 33.85 -0.21 19.16
CA LEU A 280 34.47 -1.30 18.39
C LEU A 280 35.62 -0.79 17.49
N PHE A 281 35.48 0.42 16.94
CA PHE A 281 36.53 1.09 16.18
C PHE A 281 37.76 1.41 17.03
N LEU A 282 37.55 2.00 18.20
CA LEU A 282 38.67 2.31 19.17
C LEU A 282 39.39 1.05 19.62
N ASN A 283 38.68 -0.08 19.71
CA ASN A 283 39.26 -1.40 20.00
C ASN A 283 39.89 -2.09 18.77
N GLY A 284 39.97 -1.42 17.61
CA GLY A 284 40.56 -1.97 16.38
C GLY A 284 39.77 -3.13 15.73
N ARG A 285 38.52 -3.40 16.16
CA ARG A 285 37.72 -4.52 15.67
C ARG A 285 36.98 -4.23 14.36
N ILE A 286 36.73 -2.95 14.06
CA ILE A 286 35.98 -2.53 12.87
C ILE A 286 36.57 -1.20 12.35
N ASP A 287 36.55 -0.99 11.05
CA ASP A 287 36.97 0.27 10.42
C ASP A 287 35.80 1.25 10.22
N LEU A 288 36.14 2.54 9.98
CA LEU A 288 35.15 3.61 9.84
C LEU A 288 34.24 3.37 8.61
N GLY A 289 34.78 2.82 7.53
CA GLY A 289 34.02 2.48 6.33
C GLY A 289 32.95 1.41 6.61
N ARG A 290 33.30 0.39 7.39
CA ARG A 290 32.35 -0.66 7.81
C ARG A 290 31.24 -0.10 8.71
N ILE A 291 31.55 0.82 9.64
CA ILE A 291 30.53 1.49 10.46
C ILE A 291 29.57 2.26 9.55
N SER A 292 30.10 3.02 8.60
CA SER A 292 29.30 3.80 7.67
C SER A 292 28.38 2.91 6.79
N SER A 293 28.93 1.82 6.25
CA SER A 293 28.13 0.81 5.53
C SER A 293 27.03 0.24 6.41
N PHE A 294 27.35 -0.10 7.65
CA PHE A 294 26.39 -0.66 8.61
C PHE A 294 25.22 0.28 8.88
N VAL A 295 25.49 1.57 9.11
CA VAL A 295 24.46 2.60 9.31
C VAL A 295 23.55 2.71 8.08
N LEU A 296 24.12 2.67 6.86
CA LEU A 296 23.34 2.70 5.62
C LEU A 296 22.47 1.45 5.45
N TYR A 297 22.99 0.26 5.76
CA TYR A 297 22.21 -0.97 5.75
C TYR A 297 21.11 -0.98 6.81
N SER A 298 21.39 -0.49 8.01
CA SER A 298 20.40 -0.38 9.07
C SER A 298 19.20 0.48 8.66
N ARG A 299 19.43 1.59 7.96
CA ARG A 299 18.35 2.42 7.38
C ARG A 299 17.55 1.68 6.31
N LYS A 300 18.22 0.95 5.41
CA LYS A 300 17.56 0.14 4.38
C LYS A 300 16.76 -1.02 4.96
N PHE A 301 17.21 -1.60 6.07
CA PHE A 301 16.52 -2.66 6.79
C PHE A 301 15.23 -2.16 7.47
N ALA A 302 15.27 -1.00 8.10
CA ALA A 302 14.13 -0.45 8.84
C ALA A 302 12.98 0.01 7.92
N GLY A 303 13.28 0.52 6.73
CA GLY A 303 12.29 1.08 5.80
C GLY A 303 11.14 0.13 5.47
N PRO A 304 11.40 -1.04 4.87
CA PRO A 304 10.35 -2.01 4.51
C PRO A 304 9.56 -2.53 5.70
N ILE A 305 10.17 -2.65 6.89
CA ILE A 305 9.48 -3.11 8.10
C ILE A 305 8.38 -2.13 8.51
N ASN A 306 8.65 -0.83 8.38
CA ASN A 306 7.66 0.19 8.67
C ASN A 306 6.51 0.20 7.63
N ALA A 307 6.80 -0.11 6.38
CA ALA A 307 5.81 -0.16 5.30
C ALA A 307 4.94 -1.43 5.30
N VAL A 308 5.34 -2.50 6.01
CA VAL A 308 4.61 -3.79 6.01
C VAL A 308 3.12 -3.62 6.36
N ALA A 309 2.79 -2.79 7.36
CA ALA A 309 1.41 -2.60 7.78
C ALA A 309 0.55 -1.91 6.68
N GLU A 310 1.15 -0.99 5.92
CA GLU A 310 0.49 -0.30 4.81
C GLU A 310 0.21 -1.26 3.65
N VAL A 311 1.23 -2.01 3.22
CA VAL A 311 1.10 -3.02 2.17
C VAL A 311 0.04 -4.07 2.50
N PHE A 312 -0.02 -4.52 3.77
CA PHE A 312 -1.08 -5.43 4.21
C PHE A 312 -2.48 -4.81 4.13
N ASN A 313 -2.64 -3.54 4.49
CA ASN A 313 -3.94 -2.86 4.39
C ASN A 313 -4.39 -2.72 2.93
N GLU A 314 -3.47 -2.36 2.02
CA GLU A 314 -3.74 -2.28 0.57
C GLU A 314 -4.14 -3.64 0.01
N LEU A 315 -3.40 -4.70 0.36
CA LEU A 315 -3.72 -6.07 -0.04
C LEU A 315 -5.09 -6.53 0.48
N PHE A 316 -5.44 -6.24 1.74
CA PHE A 316 -6.77 -6.54 2.27
C PHE A 316 -7.88 -5.77 1.56
N SER A 317 -7.64 -4.51 1.19
CA SER A 317 -8.57 -3.72 0.39
C SER A 317 -8.80 -4.34 -0.99
N ALA A 318 -7.72 -4.73 -1.67
CA ALA A 318 -7.77 -5.41 -2.96
C ALA A 318 -8.46 -6.77 -2.88
N LEU A 319 -8.25 -7.53 -1.81
CA LEU A 319 -8.95 -8.81 -1.58
C LEU A 319 -10.44 -8.60 -1.37
N ALA A 320 -10.86 -7.59 -0.60
CA ALA A 320 -12.27 -7.27 -0.42
C ALA A 320 -12.94 -6.81 -1.72
N ALA A 321 -12.25 -5.99 -2.52
CA ALA A 321 -12.71 -5.60 -3.85
C ALA A 321 -12.82 -6.82 -4.79
N SER A 322 -11.81 -7.71 -4.76
CA SER A 322 -11.81 -8.95 -5.56
C SER A 322 -12.96 -9.87 -5.20
N GLU A 323 -13.28 -10.01 -3.91
CA GLU A 323 -14.40 -10.84 -3.44
C GLU A 323 -15.73 -10.31 -4.01
N ARG A 324 -15.94 -8.98 -4.00
CA ARG A 324 -17.17 -8.37 -4.56
C ARG A 324 -17.30 -8.59 -6.07
N VAL A 325 -16.19 -8.43 -6.80
CA VAL A 325 -16.16 -8.67 -8.26
C VAL A 325 -16.38 -10.15 -8.57
N PHE A 326 -15.72 -11.06 -7.85
CA PHE A 326 -15.89 -12.49 -8.08
C PHE A 326 -17.27 -13.01 -7.67
N THR A 327 -17.88 -12.44 -6.64
CA THR A 327 -19.27 -12.77 -6.26
C THR A 327 -20.22 -12.43 -7.42
N LEU A 328 -20.04 -11.27 -8.07
CA LEU A 328 -20.84 -10.90 -9.23
C LEU A 328 -20.60 -11.88 -10.41
N LEU A 329 -19.35 -12.28 -10.65
CA LEU A 329 -19.04 -13.23 -11.73
C LEU A 329 -19.59 -14.64 -11.47
N ASP A 330 -19.84 -15.00 -10.20
CA ASP A 330 -20.36 -16.31 -9.78
C ASP A 330 -21.88 -16.34 -9.69
N GLU A 331 -22.59 -15.21 -9.88
CA GLU A 331 -24.07 -15.18 -9.91
C GLU A 331 -24.61 -16.09 -11.01
N GLU A 332 -25.81 -16.65 -10.78
CA GLU A 332 -26.47 -17.52 -11.75
C GLU A 332 -26.90 -16.72 -12.99
N GLU A 333 -26.62 -17.25 -14.18
CA GLU A 333 -27.04 -16.66 -15.45
C GLU A 333 -28.53 -16.96 -15.69
N GLU A 334 -29.19 -16.11 -16.47
CA GLU A 334 -30.54 -16.33 -16.92
C GLU A 334 -30.63 -17.65 -17.70
N THR A 335 -31.67 -18.44 -17.42
CA THR A 335 -31.90 -19.69 -18.16
C THR A 335 -32.17 -19.35 -19.63
N ALA A 336 -31.52 -20.11 -20.52
CA ALA A 336 -31.75 -19.93 -21.96
C ALA A 336 -33.24 -20.10 -22.29
N ASP A 337 -33.76 -19.27 -23.19
CA ASP A 337 -35.13 -19.38 -23.69
C ASP A 337 -35.40 -20.79 -24.24
N ILE A 338 -36.59 -21.31 -23.92
CA ILE A 338 -37.05 -22.59 -24.48
C ILE A 338 -37.10 -22.42 -25.98
N PRO A 339 -36.55 -23.35 -26.79
CA PRO A 339 -36.53 -23.23 -28.27
C PRO A 339 -37.91 -23.01 -28.92
N GLU A 340 -38.97 -23.35 -28.20
CA GLU A 340 -40.36 -23.20 -28.61
C GLU A 340 -41.09 -21.99 -28.02
N ALA A 341 -40.42 -21.15 -27.23
CA ALA A 341 -41.00 -19.88 -26.79
C ALA A 341 -41.25 -19.00 -28.03
N GLY A 342 -42.46 -19.07 -28.53
CA GLY A 342 -42.90 -18.30 -29.71
C GLY A 342 -42.56 -16.83 -29.51
N ARG A 343 -41.98 -16.18 -30.50
CA ARG A 343 -41.72 -14.75 -30.54
C ARG A 343 -43.01 -14.01 -30.23
N CYS A 344 -43.14 -13.48 -29.03
CA CYS A 344 -44.30 -12.68 -28.61
C CYS A 344 -44.49 -11.36 -29.43
N TRP A 345 -43.71 -11.15 -30.45
CA TRP A 345 -43.74 -10.04 -31.42
C TRP A 345 -44.23 -10.57 -32.75
N ASP A 346 -45.48 -11.00 -32.82
CA ASP A 346 -46.17 -11.08 -34.09
C ASP A 346 -46.57 -9.63 -34.48
N ASN A 347 -46.23 -9.25 -35.71
CA ASN A 347 -46.43 -7.92 -36.32
C ASN A 347 -47.92 -7.52 -36.37
N SER A 348 -48.60 -7.35 -35.25
CA SER A 348 -49.99 -6.88 -35.20
C SER A 348 -50.15 -5.36 -35.26
N TRP A 349 -49.08 -4.60 -35.53
CA TRP A 349 -49.10 -3.14 -35.68
C TRP A 349 -49.13 -2.65 -37.14
N GLU A 350 -49.14 -3.54 -38.13
CA GLU A 350 -49.37 -3.17 -39.52
C GLU A 350 -50.85 -3.48 -39.94
N ARG A 351 -51.83 -2.78 -39.35
CA ARG A 351 -53.16 -2.54 -39.94
C ARG A 351 -53.75 -1.22 -39.45
#